data_9cdcbfea2a68a7c1b21e42848d356126
#
_entry.id   9cdcbfea2a68a7c1b21e42848d356126
#
_cell.length_a   1.000
_cell.length_b   1.000
_cell.length_c   1.000
_cell.angle_alpha   90.00
_cell.angle_beta   90.00
_cell.angle_gamma   90.00
#
_symmetry.space_group_name_H-M   'P 1'
#
loop_
_entity.id
_entity.type
_entity.pdbx_description
1 polymer ?
#
loop_
_entity_poly.entity_id
_entity_poly.type
_entity_poly.pdbx_seq_one_letter_code
_entity_poly.pdbx_strand_id
1 'polypeptide(L)'
;NSLCAVGGTINEDDHQFALSAAHKYGGIYVPPNMAVIHSYNREMMAGCGRMILGSDSHTRYGALGTMAVGEGGGELAKQLVGRTYDMAMPGVICVYLTGRLNPGVGPHDVALALVAQPYANGYVKNKVMEFVARRCQPFRRLPQRH
;
A
#
# COMPACT_ATOMS: atom_id res chain seq x y z
N ASN A 1 -9.38 9.14 1.84
CA ASN A 1 -9.41 9.39 3.25
C ASN A 1 -10.75 9.01 3.89
N SER A 2 -10.82 8.95 5.25
CA SER A 2 -12.03 8.50 5.95
C SER A 2 -13.26 9.35 5.65
N LEU A 3 -14.46 8.77 5.84
CA LEU A 3 -15.72 9.50 5.70
C LEU A 3 -15.95 10.39 6.92
N CYS A 4 -16.13 11.69 6.74
CA CYS A 4 -16.49 12.62 7.81
C CYS A 4 -17.90 12.31 8.37
N ALA A 5 -18.81 11.82 7.54
CA ALA A 5 -20.22 11.66 7.88
C ALA A 5 -20.51 10.64 9.00
N VAL A 6 -19.59 9.73 9.30
CA VAL A 6 -19.82 8.62 10.25
C VAL A 6 -19.27 8.90 11.64
N GLY A 7 -18.32 9.80 11.79
CA GLY A 7 -17.60 10.04 13.05
C GLY A 7 -17.92 11.36 13.76
N GLY A 8 -18.78 12.18 13.20
CA GLY A 8 -19.15 13.48 13.79
C GLY A 8 -17.94 14.42 13.98
N THR A 9 -18.03 15.30 14.96
CA THR A 9 -17.05 16.37 15.21
C THR A 9 -15.63 15.89 15.46
N ILE A 10 -15.42 14.68 16.02
CA ILE A 10 -14.08 14.12 16.25
C ILE A 10 -13.36 13.90 14.93
N ASN A 11 -14.02 13.29 13.94
CA ASN A 11 -13.42 13.07 12.64
C ASN A 11 -13.20 14.38 11.87
N GLU A 12 -14.09 15.34 12.03
CA GLU A 12 -13.91 16.67 11.44
C GLU A 12 -12.69 17.39 11.99
N ASP A 13 -12.46 17.29 13.28
CA ASP A 13 -11.28 17.85 13.94
C ASP A 13 -9.98 17.19 13.46
N ASP A 14 -9.97 15.87 13.33
CA ASP A 14 -8.86 15.13 12.74
C ASP A 14 -8.56 15.58 11.30
N HIS A 15 -9.59 15.83 10.48
CA HIS A 15 -9.42 16.34 9.14
C HIS A 15 -8.88 17.77 9.10
N GLN A 16 -9.34 18.64 9.99
CA GLN A 16 -8.82 20.01 10.13
C GLN A 16 -7.36 20.00 10.59
N PHE A 17 -7.02 19.12 11.55
CA PHE A 17 -5.64 18.93 11.94
C PHE A 17 -4.76 18.47 10.78
N ALA A 18 -5.20 17.44 10.04
CA ALA A 18 -4.45 16.90 8.90
C ALA A 18 -4.25 17.95 7.80
N LEU A 19 -5.28 18.76 7.50
CA LEU A 19 -5.19 19.85 6.54
C LEU A 19 -4.19 20.92 7.00
N SER A 20 -4.27 21.35 8.25
CA SER A 20 -3.38 22.37 8.81
C SER A 20 -1.92 21.89 8.88
N ALA A 21 -1.72 20.62 9.23
CA ALA A 21 -0.40 20.00 9.24
C ALA A 21 0.19 19.89 7.82
N ALA A 22 -0.62 19.50 6.83
CA ALA A 22 -0.19 19.45 5.45
C ALA A 22 0.25 20.85 4.96
N HIS A 23 -0.51 21.88 5.25
CA HIS A 23 -0.13 23.26 4.91
C HIS A 23 1.16 23.71 5.61
N LYS A 24 1.29 23.40 6.89
CA LYS A 24 2.45 23.81 7.70
C LYS A 24 3.76 23.14 7.25
N TYR A 25 3.70 21.87 6.88
CA TYR A 25 4.89 21.07 6.54
C TYR A 25 5.07 20.84 5.03
N GLY A 26 4.24 21.45 4.19
CA GLY A 26 4.33 21.33 2.73
C GLY A 26 3.86 19.96 2.23
N GLY A 27 2.96 19.30 2.95
CA GLY A 27 2.40 18.00 2.58
C GLY A 27 1.23 18.11 1.59
N ILE A 28 0.74 16.95 1.15
CA ILE A 28 -0.45 16.84 0.31
C ILE A 28 -1.60 16.33 1.18
N TYR A 29 -2.65 17.11 1.28
CA TYR A 29 -3.89 16.68 1.92
C TYR A 29 -4.87 16.14 0.89
N VAL A 30 -5.33 14.90 1.09
CA VAL A 30 -6.37 14.29 0.27
C VAL A 30 -7.67 14.32 1.06
N PRO A 31 -8.69 15.09 0.63
CA PRO A 31 -9.96 15.22 1.36
C PRO A 31 -10.69 13.90 1.52
N PRO A 32 -11.66 13.82 2.47
CA PRO A 32 -12.54 12.66 2.58
C PRO A 32 -13.34 12.47 1.28
N ASN A 33 -13.76 11.24 1.02
CA ASN A 33 -14.50 10.81 -0.17
C ASN A 33 -13.74 10.86 -1.51
N MET A 34 -12.50 11.32 -1.54
CA MET A 34 -11.68 11.34 -2.76
C MET A 34 -11.01 9.98 -3.02
N ALA A 35 -10.31 9.46 -2.03
CA ALA A 35 -9.63 8.17 -2.13
C ALA A 35 -9.26 7.63 -0.75
N VAL A 36 -9.14 6.31 -0.65
CA VAL A 36 -8.42 5.67 0.45
C VAL A 36 -6.93 5.91 0.27
N ILE A 37 -6.19 6.22 1.35
CA ILE A 37 -4.76 6.55 1.30
C ILE A 37 -3.93 5.50 0.56
N HIS A 38 -4.24 4.22 0.75
CA HIS A 38 -3.49 3.13 0.11
C HIS A 38 -3.70 3.09 -1.41
N SER A 39 -4.92 3.31 -1.88
CA SER A 39 -5.21 3.39 -3.31
C SER A 39 -4.54 4.62 -3.92
N TYR A 40 -4.65 5.77 -3.28
CA TYR A 40 -4.03 7.00 -3.74
C TYR A 40 -2.50 6.85 -3.84
N ASN A 41 -1.85 6.37 -2.78
CA ASN A 41 -0.39 6.21 -2.77
C ASN A 41 0.08 5.22 -3.84
N ARG A 42 -0.64 4.12 -4.01
CA ARG A 42 -0.30 3.12 -5.02
C ARG A 42 -0.44 3.63 -6.45
N GLU A 43 -1.45 4.45 -6.71
CA GLU A 43 -1.74 4.96 -8.05
C GLU A 43 -0.94 6.22 -8.39
N MET A 44 -0.70 7.09 -7.41
CA MET A 44 -0.11 8.41 -7.62
C MET A 44 1.35 8.53 -7.17
N MET A 45 1.78 7.74 -6.18
CA MET A 45 3.08 7.92 -5.54
C MET A 45 4.04 6.75 -5.80
N ALA A 46 3.53 5.55 -6.13
CA ALA A 46 4.37 4.39 -6.37
C ALA A 46 5.22 4.57 -7.64
N GLY A 47 6.43 4.06 -7.59
CA GLY A 47 7.37 4.09 -8.72
C GLY A 47 8.67 3.37 -8.39
N CYS A 48 9.40 2.98 -9.41
CA CYS A 48 10.64 2.22 -9.26
C CYS A 48 11.65 2.97 -8.39
N GLY A 49 12.23 2.25 -7.43
CA GLY A 49 13.23 2.78 -6.50
C GLY A 49 12.67 3.72 -5.42
N ARG A 50 11.35 3.82 -5.29
CA ARG A 50 10.72 4.61 -4.21
C ARG A 50 10.45 3.76 -2.98
N MET A 51 10.46 4.42 -1.84
CA MET A 51 10.03 3.86 -0.56
C MET A 51 8.88 4.70 0.00
N ILE A 52 7.80 4.05 0.44
CA ILE A 52 6.66 4.70 1.09
C ILE A 52 6.61 4.22 2.54
N LEU A 53 6.77 5.14 3.47
CA LEU A 53 6.61 4.90 4.89
C LEU A 53 5.26 5.46 5.33
N GLY A 54 4.42 4.63 5.92
CA GLY A 54 3.09 5.02 6.39
C GLY A 54 2.89 4.76 7.87
N SER A 55 2.02 5.54 8.53
CA SER A 55 1.64 5.30 9.93
C SER A 55 0.67 4.13 10.08
N ASP A 56 -0.02 3.78 9.02
CA ASP A 56 -1.00 2.71 9.00
C ASP A 56 -0.32 1.36 8.76
N SER A 57 -0.68 0.34 9.56
CA SER A 57 -0.16 -1.03 9.43
C SER A 57 -0.49 -1.70 8.10
N HIS A 58 -1.50 -1.20 7.37
CA HIS A 58 -1.84 -1.66 6.02
C HIS A 58 -0.95 -1.04 4.92
N THR A 59 0.00 -0.17 5.27
CA THR A 59 1.04 0.32 4.34
C THR A 59 2.02 -0.82 4.02
N ARG A 60 1.53 -1.85 3.36
CA ARG A 60 2.28 -3.05 2.95
C ARG A 60 2.24 -3.26 1.44
N TYR A 61 1.66 -2.33 0.73
CA TYR A 61 1.54 -2.36 -0.71
C TYR A 61 2.85 -1.93 -1.38
N GLY A 62 3.48 -2.85 -2.07
CA GLY A 62 4.49 -2.51 -3.06
C GLY A 62 3.85 -2.51 -4.44
N ALA A 63 4.21 -1.59 -5.30
CA ALA A 63 3.77 -1.56 -6.68
C ALA A 63 4.85 -0.93 -7.54
N LEU A 64 5.02 -1.43 -8.76
CA LEU A 64 5.94 -0.85 -9.75
C LEU A 64 7.38 -0.65 -9.24
N GLY A 65 7.87 -1.57 -8.40
CA GLY A 65 9.20 -1.46 -7.79
C GLY A 65 9.30 -0.53 -6.59
N THR A 66 8.18 -0.20 -5.97
CA THR A 66 8.11 0.54 -4.70
C THR A 66 8.16 -0.42 -3.52
N MET A 67 8.88 -0.08 -2.48
CA MET A 67 8.78 -0.71 -1.17
C MET A 67 7.84 0.10 -0.28
N ALA A 68 6.87 -0.56 0.38
CA ALA A 68 5.96 0.09 1.31
C ALA A 68 6.04 -0.56 2.68
N VAL A 69 6.22 0.26 3.72
CA VAL A 69 6.36 -0.17 5.11
C VAL A 69 5.41 0.61 5.98
N GLY A 70 4.62 -0.09 6.79
CA GLY A 70 3.73 0.51 7.78
C GLY A 70 4.37 0.48 9.16
N GLU A 71 4.53 1.67 9.72
CA GLU A 71 5.07 1.89 11.06
C GLU A 71 4.13 2.77 11.88
N GLY A 72 4.39 2.93 13.15
CA GLY A 72 3.58 3.80 14.00
C GLY A 72 3.75 5.29 13.70
N GLY A 73 2.80 6.12 14.13
CA GLY A 73 2.83 7.57 13.95
C GLY A 73 4.08 8.25 14.51
N GLY A 74 4.70 7.69 15.55
CA GLY A 74 5.96 8.20 16.10
C GLY A 74 7.12 8.16 15.11
N GLU A 75 7.22 7.13 14.28
CA GLU A 75 8.25 7.05 13.24
C GLU A 75 8.01 8.06 12.12
N LEU A 76 6.74 8.28 11.74
CA LEU A 76 6.40 9.33 10.78
C LEU A 76 6.69 10.74 11.31
N ALA A 77 6.42 11.01 12.58
CA ALA A 77 6.74 12.28 13.19
C ALA A 77 8.25 12.58 13.15
N LYS A 78 9.10 11.57 13.30
CA LYS A 78 10.55 11.71 13.12
C LYS A 78 10.92 12.13 11.70
N GLN A 79 10.22 11.60 10.69
CA GLN A 79 10.45 11.97 9.29
C GLN A 79 10.09 13.44 9.02
N LEU A 80 9.00 13.94 9.62
CA LEU A 80 8.61 15.35 9.48
C LEU A 80 9.66 16.32 10.00
N VAL A 81 10.51 15.90 10.93
CA VAL A 81 11.64 16.69 11.44
C VAL A 81 12.99 16.30 10.81
N GLY A 82 12.94 15.63 9.66
CA GLY A 82 14.13 15.32 8.85
C GLY A 82 15.03 14.22 9.40
N ARG A 83 14.52 13.35 10.27
CA ARG A 83 15.31 12.20 10.75
C ARG A 83 15.21 11.03 9.77
N THR A 84 16.22 10.16 9.80
CA THR A 84 16.23 8.93 9.01
C THR A 84 15.34 7.86 9.62
N TYR A 85 14.89 6.94 8.78
CA TYR A 85 14.24 5.71 9.21
C TYR A 85 15.22 4.54 9.03
N ASP A 86 15.63 3.95 10.14
CA ASP A 86 16.58 2.86 10.16
C ASP A 86 15.86 1.52 10.26
N MET A 87 16.12 0.62 9.33
CA MET A 87 15.54 -0.72 9.31
C MET A 87 16.60 -1.75 8.94
N ALA A 88 16.45 -2.96 9.48
CA ALA A 88 17.25 -4.09 9.03
C ALA A 88 16.93 -4.41 7.56
N MET A 89 17.94 -4.66 6.75
CA MET A 89 17.75 -5.04 5.36
C MET A 89 16.93 -6.33 5.28
N PRO A 90 15.71 -6.32 4.71
CA PRO A 90 14.89 -7.51 4.63
C PRO A 90 15.43 -8.46 3.55
N GLY A 91 15.30 -9.75 3.79
CA GLY A 91 15.48 -10.73 2.72
C GLY A 91 14.41 -10.58 1.65
N VAL A 92 14.70 -10.98 0.42
CA VAL A 92 13.75 -10.96 -0.69
C VAL A 92 13.34 -12.38 -1.06
N ILE A 93 12.05 -12.61 -1.23
CA ILE A 93 11.50 -13.88 -1.72
C ILE A 93 10.87 -13.64 -3.08
N CYS A 94 11.31 -14.42 -4.06
CA CYS A 94 10.70 -14.44 -5.38
C CYS A 94 9.44 -15.31 -5.35
N VAL A 95 8.29 -14.69 -5.65
CA VAL A 95 7.02 -15.37 -5.90
C VAL A 95 6.84 -15.50 -7.41
N TYR A 96 7.17 -16.67 -7.94
CA TYR A 96 7.10 -16.91 -9.38
C TYR A 96 5.71 -17.44 -9.76
N LEU A 97 4.95 -16.62 -10.48
CA LEU A 97 3.59 -16.94 -10.92
C LEU A 97 3.64 -17.61 -12.30
N THR A 98 3.05 -18.80 -12.41
CA THR A 98 2.97 -19.57 -13.64
C THR A 98 1.54 -19.97 -13.95
N GLY A 99 1.26 -20.23 -15.23
CA GLY A 99 -0.05 -20.70 -15.68
C GLY A 99 -1.05 -19.57 -15.90
N ARG A 100 -2.32 -19.89 -15.72
CA ARG A 100 -3.47 -18.98 -15.87
C ARG A 100 -4.46 -19.23 -14.74
N LEU A 101 -5.17 -18.19 -14.37
CA LEU A 101 -6.27 -18.32 -13.42
C LEU A 101 -7.43 -19.10 -14.03
N ASN A 102 -8.04 -19.98 -13.25
CA ASN A 102 -9.26 -20.66 -13.66
C ASN A 102 -10.42 -19.67 -13.79
N PRO A 103 -11.47 -19.98 -14.58
CA PRO A 103 -12.68 -19.17 -14.62
C PRO A 103 -13.25 -18.95 -13.21
N GLY A 104 -13.58 -17.71 -12.89
CA GLY A 104 -14.12 -17.32 -11.57
C GLY A 104 -13.07 -17.05 -10.49
N VAL A 105 -11.78 -17.31 -10.74
CA VAL A 105 -10.67 -17.04 -9.82
C VAL A 105 -10.06 -15.67 -10.13
N GLY A 106 -9.92 -14.83 -9.11
CA GLY A 106 -9.37 -13.48 -9.22
C GLY A 106 -8.05 -13.29 -8.46
N PRO A 107 -7.47 -12.09 -8.53
CA PRO A 107 -6.24 -11.77 -7.80
C PRO A 107 -6.36 -11.92 -6.28
N HIS A 108 -7.57 -11.75 -5.74
CA HIS A 108 -7.84 -11.93 -4.31
C HIS A 108 -7.65 -13.39 -3.88
N ASP A 109 -8.06 -14.34 -4.70
CA ASP A 109 -7.88 -15.78 -4.43
C ASP A 109 -6.41 -16.16 -4.45
N VAL A 110 -5.61 -15.53 -5.34
CA VAL A 110 -4.15 -15.69 -5.35
C VAL A 110 -3.54 -15.18 -4.04
N ALA A 111 -4.00 -14.03 -3.55
CA ALA A 111 -3.54 -13.50 -2.27
C ALA A 111 -3.88 -14.44 -1.10
N LEU A 112 -5.09 -15.00 -1.08
CA LEU A 112 -5.49 -15.99 -0.07
C LEU A 112 -4.63 -17.26 -0.13
N ALA A 113 -4.31 -17.75 -1.30
CA ALA A 113 -3.43 -18.91 -1.47
C ALA A 113 -2.01 -18.63 -0.96
N LEU A 114 -1.49 -17.42 -1.18
CA LEU A 114 -0.19 -17.00 -0.65
C LEU A 114 -0.20 -16.89 0.88
N VAL A 115 -1.30 -16.44 1.47
CA VAL A 115 -1.44 -16.44 2.93
C VAL A 115 -1.50 -17.87 3.48
N ALA A 116 -2.23 -18.75 2.82
CA ALA A 116 -2.43 -20.12 3.29
C ALA A 116 -1.15 -20.97 3.26
N GLN A 117 -0.25 -20.76 2.33
CA GLN A 117 0.94 -21.60 2.16
C GLN A 117 2.24 -20.95 2.67
N PRO A 118 2.78 -19.89 2.01
CA PRO A 118 4.09 -19.37 2.40
C PRO A 118 4.07 -18.68 3.77
N TYR A 119 2.94 -18.05 4.13
CA TYR A 119 2.81 -17.40 5.44
C TYR A 119 2.73 -18.41 6.58
N ALA A 120 1.92 -19.45 6.43
CA ALA A 120 1.78 -20.50 7.45
C ALA A 120 3.11 -21.20 7.75
N ASN A 121 3.97 -21.36 6.76
CA ASN A 121 5.30 -21.96 6.90
C ASN A 121 6.39 -20.99 7.37
N GLY A 122 6.06 -19.72 7.63
CA GLY A 122 7.00 -18.71 8.10
C GLY A 122 8.01 -18.20 7.06
N TYR A 123 7.89 -18.60 5.80
CA TYR A 123 8.84 -18.21 4.75
C TYR A 123 8.89 -16.71 4.50
N VAL A 124 7.78 -16.02 4.68
CA VAL A 124 7.63 -14.60 4.35
C VAL A 124 7.87 -13.65 5.53
N LYS A 125 8.09 -14.20 6.72
CA LYS A 125 8.26 -13.39 7.94
C LYS A 125 9.46 -12.43 7.80
N ASN A 126 9.23 -11.13 7.96
CA ASN A 126 10.24 -10.06 7.85
C ASN A 126 10.99 -10.06 6.50
N LYS A 127 10.30 -10.40 5.42
CA LYS A 127 10.88 -10.42 4.08
C LYS A 127 9.98 -9.66 3.10
N VAL A 128 10.57 -9.21 2.02
CA VAL A 128 9.86 -8.61 0.89
C VAL A 128 9.49 -9.70 -0.10
N MET A 129 8.24 -9.73 -0.54
CA MET A 129 7.80 -10.60 -1.63
C MET A 129 7.90 -9.84 -2.95
N GLU A 130 8.71 -10.36 -3.87
CA GLU A 130 8.81 -9.88 -5.22
C GLU A 130 8.05 -10.81 -6.17
N PHE A 131 7.07 -10.27 -6.87
CA PHE A 131 6.24 -11.02 -7.79
C PHE A 131 6.81 -10.99 -9.20
N VAL A 132 7.12 -12.16 -9.73
CA VAL A 132 7.63 -12.34 -11.08
C VAL A 132 6.68 -13.23 -11.85
N ALA A 133 6.28 -12.79 -13.05
CA ALA A 133 5.44 -13.59 -13.93
C ALA A 133 6.07 -13.69 -15.32
N ARG A 134 6.03 -14.88 -15.92
CA ARG A 134 6.36 -15.04 -17.34
C ARG A 134 5.26 -14.36 -18.15
N ARG A 135 5.55 -13.16 -18.72
CA ARG A 135 4.68 -12.40 -19.63
C ARG A 135 3.18 -12.60 -19.33
N CYS A 136 2.67 -11.94 -18.31
CA CYS A 136 1.24 -11.70 -18.25
C CYS A 136 0.86 -10.92 -19.51
N GLN A 137 0.07 -11.53 -20.40
CA GLN A 137 -0.59 -10.74 -21.42
C GLN A 137 -1.42 -9.68 -20.69
N PRO A 138 -1.38 -8.40 -21.12
CA PRO A 138 -2.14 -7.35 -20.47
C PRO A 138 -3.59 -7.81 -20.40
N PHE A 139 -4.23 -7.61 -19.26
CA PHE A 139 -5.66 -7.80 -19.06
C PHE A 139 -6.36 -7.07 -20.21
N ARG A 140 -6.90 -7.79 -21.19
CA ARG A 140 -7.80 -7.19 -22.16
C ARG A 140 -8.99 -6.68 -21.38
N ARG A 141 -9.12 -5.37 -21.27
CA ARG A 141 -10.37 -4.76 -20.82
C ARG A 141 -11.47 -5.35 -21.69
N LEU A 142 -12.43 -5.99 -21.04
CA LEU A 142 -13.65 -6.38 -21.74
C LEU A 142 -14.24 -5.11 -22.37
N PRO A 143 -14.65 -5.15 -23.65
CA PRO A 143 -15.29 -4.00 -24.26
C PRO A 143 -16.51 -3.63 -23.41
N GLN A 144 -16.55 -2.38 -22.94
CA GLN A 144 -17.77 -1.84 -22.33
C GLN A 144 -18.84 -1.87 -23.42
N ARG A 145 -19.86 -2.67 -23.21
CA ARG A 145 -21.07 -2.61 -24.03
C ARG A 145 -21.77 -1.31 -23.69
N HIS A 146 -21.86 -0.42 -24.66
CA HIS A 146 -22.73 0.74 -24.63
C HIS A 146 -24.19 0.30 -24.67
#